data_b4c5575e4a12e34866465fe6be569734
#
_entry.id   b4c5575e4a12e34866465fe6be569734
#
_cell.length_a   1.000
_cell.length_b   1.000
_cell.length_c   1.000
_cell.angle_alpha   90.00
_cell.angle_beta   90.00
_cell.angle_gamma   90.00
#
_symmetry.space_group_name_H-M   'P 1'
#
loop_
_entity.id
_entity.type
_entity.pdbx_description
1 polymer ?
#
loop_
_entity_poly.entity_id
_entity_poly.type
_entity_poly.pdbx_seq_one_letter_code
_entity_poly.pdbx_strand_id
1 'polypeptide(L)'
;LLSGSGVSPLSSLPFEDIEDITVLKDAAATAQYGSRGAYGVILIRTKRGNSAKPQIDFSMDMKVNTPPRLRDVLVGRAERMSRIDQILQNDTSRWNGYYDVNGNQALTDSLNPYYNNNTDWQGVFYQTTYNQTHNLSFSGKPNEKFDYKINANYYTEKGIVKNTDFNRYGIRAAVGYKPNDRFHLDLNLATTLTRNSNGSGNAFSQSGVAAGSAASSLLPPPSMYTASNSALSVFSVQADNQNVVYDASMNIMYLLPFDIRWRSTLGYKYGTVENEKFTPGILNANRATWNNGSEYSYNMYVRSLLSRTVKLGIVNFDLQGGFELSSEKYSGNFIMLNGLASDHIWSSGMPSMAAGRSNFSDKKNTFALIIDPQLSLPGGKYVFTPNIRPEINSSYGSQAKWAINPSLGFRWNFSRESFAKKWKFLDAGALR
;
A
#
# COMPACT_ATOMS: atom_id res chain seq x y z
N LEU A 1 -7.70 0.02 -6.99
CA LEU A 1 -6.85 0.82 -6.08
C LEU A 1 -7.76 1.43 -5.03
N LEU A 2 -7.65 0.99 -3.81
CA LEU A 2 -8.30 1.62 -2.66
C LEU A 2 -7.58 2.95 -2.42
N SER A 3 -8.16 4.06 -2.86
CA SER A 3 -7.51 5.37 -2.91
C SER A 3 -7.50 6.13 -1.57
N GLY A 4 -8.05 5.55 -0.51
CA GLY A 4 -8.26 6.26 0.76
C GLY A 4 -7.23 6.00 1.86
N SER A 5 -6.59 4.84 1.89
CA SER A 5 -5.78 4.44 3.06
C SER A 5 -4.32 4.93 3.05
N GLY A 6 -3.83 5.48 1.95
CA GLY A 6 -2.39 5.83 1.80
C GLY A 6 -1.43 4.63 1.90
N VAL A 7 -1.94 3.43 2.08
CA VAL A 7 -1.16 2.20 2.26
C VAL A 7 -1.02 1.48 0.93
N SER A 8 0.21 1.13 0.57
CA SER A 8 0.48 0.37 -0.67
C SER A 8 -0.23 -0.99 -0.63
N PRO A 9 -0.86 -1.45 -1.73
CA PRO A 9 -1.41 -2.80 -1.83
C PRO A 9 -0.39 -3.91 -1.53
N LEU A 10 0.90 -3.64 -1.72
CA LEU A 10 1.99 -4.58 -1.42
C LEU A 10 2.23 -4.73 0.10
N SER A 11 1.82 -3.76 0.91
CA SER A 11 1.98 -3.83 2.37
C SER A 11 1.11 -4.92 3.02
N SER A 12 0.10 -5.43 2.31
CA SER A 12 -0.71 -6.55 2.77
C SER A 12 -0.02 -7.92 2.62
N LEU A 13 1.12 -7.98 1.91
CA LEU A 13 1.87 -9.22 1.68
C LEU A 13 3.11 -9.29 2.58
N PRO A 14 3.27 -10.32 3.42
CA PRO A 14 4.51 -10.57 4.14
C PRO A 14 5.63 -10.92 3.15
N PHE A 15 6.80 -10.29 3.29
CA PHE A 15 7.96 -10.60 2.44
C PHE A 15 8.43 -12.05 2.58
N GLU A 16 8.27 -12.62 3.75
CA GLU A 16 8.66 -13.99 4.07
C GLU A 16 7.88 -15.03 3.25
N ASP A 17 6.68 -14.68 2.81
CA ASP A 17 5.84 -15.54 1.98
C ASP A 17 6.15 -15.45 0.49
N ILE A 18 6.94 -14.47 0.07
CA ILE A 18 7.26 -14.26 -1.34
C ILE A 18 8.39 -15.21 -1.75
N GLU A 19 8.17 -15.94 -2.84
CA GLU A 19 9.19 -16.76 -3.50
C GLU A 19 9.88 -15.98 -4.61
N ASP A 20 9.09 -15.29 -5.44
CA ASP A 20 9.60 -14.57 -6.60
C ASP A 20 8.72 -13.35 -6.94
N ILE A 21 9.34 -12.30 -7.44
CA ILE A 21 8.68 -11.11 -7.97
C ILE A 21 9.17 -10.87 -9.39
N THR A 22 8.27 -10.97 -10.34
CA THR A 22 8.55 -10.67 -11.75
C THR A 22 7.85 -9.40 -12.18
N VAL A 23 8.58 -8.44 -12.74
CA VAL A 23 8.03 -7.17 -13.25
C VAL A 23 7.97 -7.21 -14.77
N LEU A 24 6.76 -7.18 -15.34
CA LEU A 24 6.51 -7.09 -16.77
C LEU A 24 6.37 -5.63 -17.16
N LYS A 25 7.32 -5.13 -17.96
CA LYS A 25 7.34 -3.74 -18.46
C LYS A 25 7.13 -3.67 -19.97
N ASP A 26 7.33 -4.79 -20.67
CA ASP A 26 7.24 -4.86 -22.12
C ASP A 26 5.77 -4.85 -22.57
N ALA A 27 5.44 -4.07 -23.58
CA ALA A 27 4.08 -3.97 -24.11
C ALA A 27 3.50 -5.34 -24.54
N ALA A 28 4.31 -6.21 -25.17
CA ALA A 28 3.91 -7.56 -25.54
C ALA A 28 3.59 -8.45 -24.33
N ALA A 29 4.38 -8.36 -23.25
CA ALA A 29 4.15 -9.13 -22.03
C ALA A 29 2.93 -8.64 -21.25
N THR A 30 2.64 -7.35 -21.30
CA THR A 30 1.51 -6.74 -20.58
C THR A 30 0.20 -6.77 -21.37
N ALA A 31 0.25 -6.92 -22.71
CA ALA A 31 -0.92 -6.95 -23.58
C ALA A 31 -1.96 -8.01 -23.18
N GLN A 32 -1.53 -9.17 -22.68
CA GLN A 32 -2.43 -10.21 -22.19
C GLN A 32 -3.28 -9.75 -20.98
N TYR A 33 -2.91 -8.65 -20.30
CA TYR A 33 -3.66 -8.07 -19.18
C TYR A 33 -4.56 -6.89 -19.63
N GLY A 34 -4.54 -6.56 -20.93
CA GLY A 34 -5.37 -5.50 -21.55
C GLY A 34 -5.09 -4.12 -20.94
N SER A 35 -6.12 -3.29 -20.86
CA SER A 35 -6.03 -1.94 -20.31
C SER A 35 -5.46 -1.86 -18.91
N ARG A 36 -5.59 -2.93 -18.11
CA ARG A 36 -5.01 -3.03 -16.76
C ARG A 36 -3.49 -3.17 -16.76
N GLY A 37 -2.90 -3.65 -17.85
CA GLY A 37 -1.45 -3.80 -18.01
C GLY A 37 -0.72 -2.55 -18.51
N ALA A 38 -1.42 -1.45 -18.80
CA ALA A 38 -0.86 -0.25 -19.45
C ALA A 38 0.33 0.38 -18.69
N TYR A 39 0.37 0.25 -17.37
CA TYR A 39 1.46 0.76 -16.52
C TYR A 39 2.46 -0.31 -16.07
N GLY A 40 2.40 -1.50 -16.68
CA GLY A 40 3.19 -2.66 -16.27
C GLY A 40 2.42 -3.60 -15.35
N VAL A 41 2.98 -4.77 -15.13
CA VAL A 41 2.40 -5.83 -14.29
C VAL A 41 3.45 -6.38 -13.35
N ILE A 42 3.12 -6.51 -12.08
CA ILE A 42 3.95 -7.16 -11.06
C ILE A 42 3.32 -8.52 -10.76
N LEU A 43 4.05 -9.58 -11.07
CA LEU A 43 3.67 -10.96 -10.74
C LEU A 43 4.38 -11.36 -9.46
N ILE A 44 3.62 -11.79 -8.47
CA ILE A 44 4.16 -12.25 -7.20
C ILE A 44 3.81 -13.72 -7.03
N ARG A 45 4.84 -14.53 -6.87
CA ARG A 45 4.71 -15.95 -6.55
C ARG A 45 5.01 -16.15 -5.07
N THR A 46 4.13 -16.89 -4.39
CA THR A 46 4.29 -17.19 -2.96
C THR A 46 4.87 -18.57 -2.76
N LYS A 47 5.67 -18.73 -1.69
CA LYS A 47 6.28 -19.98 -1.27
C LYS A 47 5.25 -21.07 -1.01
N ARG A 48 5.60 -22.31 -1.32
CA ARG A 48 4.78 -23.52 -1.07
C ARG A 48 5.52 -24.51 -0.18
N GLY A 49 4.79 -25.49 0.32
CA GLY A 49 5.39 -26.63 1.00
C GLY A 49 6.18 -27.50 0.02
N ASN A 50 7.41 -27.83 0.36
CA ASN A 50 8.31 -28.64 -0.48
C ASN A 50 8.92 -29.85 0.26
N SER A 51 8.69 -29.98 1.56
CA SER A 51 9.22 -31.05 2.40
C SER A 51 8.20 -32.18 2.59
N ALA A 52 8.65 -33.43 2.47
CA ALA A 52 7.82 -34.60 2.73
C ALA A 52 7.35 -34.69 4.20
N LYS A 53 8.15 -34.17 5.13
CA LYS A 53 7.76 -34.07 6.53
C LYS A 53 7.13 -32.70 6.78
N PRO A 54 6.10 -32.62 7.63
CA PRO A 54 5.58 -31.33 8.07
C PRO A 54 6.69 -30.46 8.68
N GLN A 55 6.75 -29.20 8.30
CA GLN A 55 7.69 -28.22 8.80
C GLN A 55 6.93 -27.11 9.50
N ILE A 56 7.43 -26.73 10.67
CA ILE A 56 6.97 -25.56 11.41
C ILE A 56 8.14 -24.60 11.47
N ASP A 57 7.95 -23.42 10.89
CA ASP A 57 8.95 -22.37 10.90
C ASP A 57 8.40 -21.17 11.67
N PHE A 58 9.17 -20.72 12.65
CA PHE A 58 8.89 -19.51 13.38
C PHE A 58 10.05 -18.53 13.17
N SER A 59 9.73 -17.32 12.77
CA SER A 59 10.70 -16.23 12.71
C SER A 59 10.19 -15.00 13.43
N MET A 60 11.12 -14.30 14.07
CA MET A 60 10.87 -13.06 14.77
C MET A 60 11.97 -12.06 14.39
N ASP A 61 11.57 -10.87 14.01
CA ASP A 61 12.48 -9.74 13.76
C ASP A 61 12.09 -8.58 14.67
N MET A 62 13.07 -7.99 15.34
CA MET A 62 12.89 -6.83 16.19
C MET A 62 13.82 -5.71 15.76
N LYS A 63 13.28 -4.50 15.62
CA LYS A 63 14.03 -3.30 15.25
C LYS A 63 13.80 -2.20 16.24
N VAL A 64 14.88 -1.51 16.60
CA VAL A 64 14.83 -0.29 17.41
C VAL A 64 15.03 0.89 16.45
N ASN A 65 14.07 1.80 16.43
CA ASN A 65 14.17 3.02 15.65
C ASN A 65 14.35 4.20 16.61
N THR A 66 15.41 4.94 16.43
CA THR A 66 15.67 6.18 17.17
C THR A 66 15.41 7.38 16.26
N PRO A 67 14.95 8.50 16.80
CA PRO A 67 14.88 9.74 16.04
C PRO A 67 16.24 10.08 15.42
N PRO A 68 16.26 10.70 14.23
CA PRO A 68 17.50 11.21 13.67
C PRO A 68 18.08 12.28 14.59
N ARG A 69 19.37 12.57 14.48
CA ARG A 69 19.96 13.70 15.19
C ARG A 69 19.21 14.98 14.80
N LEU A 70 18.57 15.57 15.77
CA LEU A 70 17.81 16.79 15.61
C LEU A 70 18.76 17.99 15.63
N ARG A 71 18.28 19.15 15.16
CA ARG A 71 19.08 20.37 15.16
C ARG A 71 19.32 20.84 16.60
N ASP A 72 20.52 21.32 16.85
CA ASP A 72 20.79 22.04 18.10
C ASP A 72 19.95 23.31 18.12
N VAL A 73 19.20 23.49 19.20
CA VAL A 73 18.33 24.67 19.41
C VAL A 73 18.71 25.36 20.67
N LEU A 74 18.61 26.68 20.65
CA LEU A 74 18.74 27.49 21.87
C LEU A 74 17.51 27.19 22.74
N VAL A 75 17.74 27.03 24.04
CA VAL A 75 16.67 26.71 24.99
C VAL A 75 16.76 27.58 26.23
N GLY A 76 15.63 27.83 26.88
CA GLY A 76 15.52 28.54 28.15
C GLY A 76 16.12 29.95 28.07
N ARG A 77 17.02 30.26 29.01
CA ARG A 77 17.68 31.59 29.09
C ARG A 77 18.43 31.96 27.81
N ALA A 78 19.10 30.99 27.16
CA ALA A 78 19.85 31.27 25.93
C ALA A 78 18.92 31.69 24.79
N GLU A 79 17.78 31.03 24.64
CA GLU A 79 16.76 31.42 23.67
C GLU A 79 16.19 32.80 23.99
N ARG A 80 15.85 33.07 25.26
CA ARG A 80 15.29 34.34 25.69
C ARG A 80 16.25 35.52 25.38
N MET A 81 17.52 35.36 25.72
CA MET A 81 18.52 36.40 25.43
C MET A 81 18.67 36.63 23.92
N SER A 82 18.76 35.53 23.14
CA SER A 82 18.82 35.64 21.68
C SER A 82 17.60 36.33 21.08
N ARG A 83 16.39 36.11 21.60
CA ARG A 83 15.18 36.81 21.16
C ARG A 83 15.21 38.31 21.49
N ILE A 84 15.67 38.67 22.69
CA ILE A 84 15.84 40.07 23.07
C ILE A 84 16.81 40.75 22.12
N ASP A 85 17.97 40.12 21.87
CA ASP A 85 18.97 40.66 20.96
C ASP A 85 18.44 40.83 19.53
N GLN A 86 17.68 39.83 19.02
CA GLN A 86 17.05 39.89 17.69
C GLN A 86 16.03 41.04 17.60
N ILE A 87 15.19 41.24 18.61
CA ILE A 87 14.22 42.34 18.62
C ILE A 87 14.96 43.69 18.58
N LEU A 88 15.97 43.85 19.43
CA LEU A 88 16.72 45.09 19.51
C LEU A 88 17.54 45.39 18.25
N GLN A 89 18.05 44.38 17.56
CA GLN A 89 18.84 44.52 16.32
C GLN A 89 17.97 44.81 15.10
N ASN A 90 16.77 44.25 15.03
CA ASN A 90 15.86 44.40 13.87
C ASN A 90 14.95 45.60 13.98
N ASP A 91 14.89 46.24 15.13
CA ASP A 91 14.11 47.47 15.30
C ASP A 91 14.91 48.71 14.85
N THR A 92 14.45 49.31 13.77
CA THR A 92 15.02 50.55 13.20
C THR A 92 14.67 51.78 14.01
N SER A 93 13.69 51.72 14.92
CA SER A 93 13.33 52.78 15.83
C SER A 93 13.68 52.39 17.28
N ARG A 94 14.65 53.07 17.89
CA ARG A 94 15.11 52.85 19.28
C ARG A 94 14.00 52.70 20.32
N TRP A 95 12.81 53.21 20.03
CA TRP A 95 11.68 53.22 20.95
C TRP A 95 10.79 51.97 20.80
N ASN A 96 10.57 51.46 19.60
CA ASN A 96 9.69 50.33 19.40
C ASN A 96 10.30 49.00 19.91
N GLY A 97 11.59 48.73 19.66
CA GLY A 97 12.25 47.58 20.20
C GLY A 97 12.30 47.52 21.71
N TYR A 98 12.48 48.65 22.37
CA TYR A 98 12.40 48.74 23.81
C TYR A 98 11.00 48.42 24.34
N TYR A 99 9.94 48.95 23.71
CA TYR A 99 8.57 48.66 24.07
C TYR A 99 8.18 47.19 23.74
N ASP A 100 8.63 46.66 22.63
CA ASP A 100 8.38 45.26 22.24
C ASP A 100 9.02 44.28 23.22
N VAL A 101 10.23 44.53 23.68
CA VAL A 101 10.87 43.72 24.70
C VAL A 101 10.16 43.87 26.05
N ASN A 102 9.93 45.08 26.52
CA ASN A 102 9.33 45.30 27.85
C ASN A 102 7.84 44.98 27.90
N GLY A 103 7.13 45.06 26.77
CA GLY A 103 5.75 44.62 26.66
C GLY A 103 5.59 43.12 26.67
N ASN A 104 6.65 42.35 26.44
CA ASN A 104 6.61 40.91 26.42
C ASN A 104 7.02 40.32 27.79
N GLN A 105 6.05 40.07 28.64
CA GLN A 105 6.26 39.52 29.98
C GLN A 105 7.01 38.17 29.98
N ALA A 106 6.91 37.37 28.94
CA ALA A 106 7.67 36.14 28.83
C ALA A 106 9.18 36.34 28.69
N LEU A 107 9.61 37.55 28.24
CA LEU A 107 11.02 37.90 28.08
C LEU A 107 11.60 38.67 29.29
N THR A 108 10.78 39.41 30.03
CA THR A 108 11.25 40.39 31.03
C THR A 108 10.76 40.13 32.44
N ASP A 109 9.60 39.52 32.62
CA ASP A 109 9.03 39.28 33.95
C ASP A 109 9.47 37.92 34.48
N SER A 110 10.33 37.91 35.49
CA SER A 110 10.83 36.66 36.11
C SER A 110 9.75 35.88 36.88
N LEU A 111 8.61 36.47 37.17
CA LEU A 111 7.45 35.78 37.77
C LEU A 111 6.56 35.12 36.73
N ASN A 112 6.76 35.45 35.46
CA ASN A 112 6.00 34.82 34.40
C ASN A 112 6.41 33.35 34.20
N PRO A 113 5.49 32.38 34.14
CA PRO A 113 5.80 30.97 33.95
C PRO A 113 6.64 30.67 32.71
N TYR A 114 6.48 31.44 31.68
CA TYR A 114 7.26 31.32 30.42
C TYR A 114 8.70 31.77 30.52
N TYR A 115 9.02 32.70 31.40
CA TYR A 115 10.35 33.30 31.55
C TYR A 115 11.44 32.26 31.89
N ASN A 116 11.14 31.33 32.77
CA ASN A 116 12.07 30.28 33.24
C ASN A 116 11.81 28.91 32.58
N ASN A 117 10.92 28.84 31.63
CA ASN A 117 10.58 27.55 31.00
C ASN A 117 11.69 27.09 30.06
N ASN A 118 11.87 25.78 29.96
CA ASN A 118 12.87 25.12 29.14
C ASN A 118 12.30 23.81 28.58
N THR A 119 11.31 23.90 27.73
CA THR A 119 10.64 22.73 27.14
C THR A 119 11.48 22.13 26.02
N ASP A 120 11.84 20.87 26.14
CA ASP A 120 12.38 20.08 25.04
C ASP A 120 11.23 19.65 24.11
N TRP A 121 10.89 20.52 23.16
CA TRP A 121 9.86 20.25 22.17
C TRP A 121 10.21 19.09 21.25
N GLN A 122 11.48 18.80 21.05
CA GLN A 122 11.90 17.65 20.23
C GLN A 122 11.55 16.36 20.95
N GLY A 123 11.87 16.24 22.23
CA GLY A 123 11.48 15.11 23.06
C GLY A 123 9.96 14.98 23.28
N VAL A 124 9.22 16.11 23.19
CA VAL A 124 7.75 16.09 23.21
C VAL A 124 7.17 15.37 21.98
N PHE A 125 7.72 15.60 20.79
CA PHE A 125 7.18 15.06 19.53
C PHE A 125 7.75 13.70 19.13
N TYR A 126 9.01 13.45 19.43
CA TYR A 126 9.73 12.27 18.98
C TYR A 126 9.90 11.24 20.09
N GLN A 127 10.06 9.98 19.68
CA GLN A 127 10.27 8.86 20.60
C GLN A 127 11.13 7.78 19.95
N THR A 128 11.87 7.04 20.78
CA THR A 128 12.46 5.76 20.37
C THR A 128 11.39 4.70 20.34
N THR A 129 11.37 3.87 19.30
CA THR A 129 10.33 2.86 19.09
C THR A 129 10.89 1.49 18.83
N TYR A 130 10.08 0.48 19.13
CA TYR A 130 10.39 -0.93 18.93
C TYR A 130 9.38 -1.52 17.94
N ASN A 131 9.89 -1.98 16.79
CA ASN A 131 9.08 -2.59 15.76
C ASN A 131 9.31 -4.10 15.79
N GLN A 132 8.26 -4.88 15.54
CA GLN A 132 8.31 -6.32 15.64
C GLN A 132 7.60 -6.97 14.46
N THR A 133 8.19 -8.05 13.96
CA THR A 133 7.55 -8.96 13.00
C THR A 133 7.58 -10.37 13.60
N HIS A 134 6.45 -11.03 13.64
CA HIS A 134 6.32 -12.43 14.03
C HIS A 134 5.71 -13.20 12.88
N ASN A 135 6.29 -14.31 12.53
CA ASN A 135 5.88 -15.12 11.41
C ASN A 135 5.89 -16.58 11.81
N LEU A 136 4.75 -17.24 11.69
CA LEU A 136 4.59 -18.66 11.98
C LEU A 136 4.07 -19.35 10.72
N SER A 137 4.82 -20.31 10.20
CA SER A 137 4.36 -21.10 9.06
C SER A 137 4.33 -22.59 9.38
N PHE A 138 3.32 -23.23 8.82
CA PHE A 138 3.15 -24.69 8.82
C PHE A 138 3.03 -25.15 7.38
N SER A 139 3.95 -26.01 6.92
CA SER A 139 4.01 -26.40 5.52
C SER A 139 4.44 -27.84 5.36
N GLY A 140 4.07 -28.46 4.24
CA GLY A 140 4.47 -29.80 3.91
C GLY A 140 4.03 -30.22 2.52
N LYS A 141 4.68 -31.27 2.02
CA LYS A 141 4.36 -32.00 0.78
C LYS A 141 4.46 -33.50 1.05
N PRO A 142 3.50 -34.11 1.77
CA PRO A 142 3.58 -35.49 2.22
C PRO A 142 3.70 -36.49 1.07
N ASN A 143 3.28 -36.12 -0.13
CA ASN A 143 3.43 -36.91 -1.34
C ASN A 143 3.44 -35.98 -2.58
N GLU A 144 3.69 -36.53 -3.76
CA GLU A 144 3.71 -35.77 -5.02
C GLU A 144 2.35 -35.19 -5.44
N LYS A 145 1.27 -35.64 -4.79
CA LYS A 145 -0.10 -35.26 -5.13
C LYS A 145 -0.65 -34.11 -4.32
N PHE A 146 -0.04 -33.78 -3.16
CA PHE A 146 -0.59 -32.80 -2.23
C PHE A 146 0.52 -31.97 -1.58
N ASP A 147 0.40 -30.67 -1.64
CA ASP A 147 1.21 -29.73 -0.87
C ASP A 147 0.34 -28.69 -0.18
N TYR A 148 0.82 -28.21 0.95
CA TYR A 148 0.13 -27.17 1.70
C TYR A 148 1.11 -26.23 2.40
N LYS A 149 0.69 -24.99 2.59
CA LYS A 149 1.34 -24.02 3.45
C LYS A 149 0.29 -23.13 4.11
N ILE A 150 0.35 -23.01 5.42
CA ILE A 150 -0.44 -22.07 6.21
C ILE A 150 0.56 -21.15 6.88
N ASN A 151 0.34 -19.85 6.77
CA ASN A 151 1.17 -18.81 7.38
C ASN A 151 0.30 -17.86 8.18
N ALA A 152 0.74 -17.52 9.40
CA ALA A 152 0.21 -16.45 10.23
C ALA A 152 1.31 -15.41 10.46
N ASN A 153 0.99 -14.16 10.18
CA ASN A 153 1.92 -13.03 10.29
C ASN A 153 1.33 -11.94 11.17
N TYR A 154 2.15 -11.43 12.08
CA TYR A 154 1.88 -10.23 12.85
C TYR A 154 3.03 -9.25 12.67
N TYR A 155 2.71 -8.01 12.33
CA TYR A 155 3.65 -6.91 12.21
C TYR A 155 3.14 -5.71 12.98
N THR A 156 4.00 -5.12 13.80
CA THR A 156 3.72 -3.86 14.49
C THR A 156 4.87 -2.88 14.30
N GLU A 157 4.53 -1.67 13.95
CA GLU A 157 5.45 -0.56 13.79
C GLU A 157 4.90 0.67 14.50
N LYS A 158 5.69 1.21 15.41
CA LYS A 158 5.43 2.53 15.99
C LYS A 158 6.33 3.56 15.31
N GLY A 159 5.75 4.66 14.86
CA GLY A 159 6.51 5.75 14.27
C GLY A 159 7.35 6.48 15.31
N ILE A 160 8.47 7.03 14.87
CA ILE A 160 9.31 7.92 15.70
C ILE A 160 8.59 9.21 16.10
N VAL A 161 7.54 9.59 15.37
CA VAL A 161 6.60 10.64 15.77
C VAL A 161 5.51 10.01 16.63
N LYS A 162 5.22 10.59 17.80
CA LYS A 162 4.18 10.07 18.71
C LYS A 162 2.81 10.04 18.02
N ASN A 163 1.97 9.09 18.43
CA ASN A 163 0.61 8.86 17.89
C ASN A 163 0.60 8.44 16.40
N THR A 164 1.69 7.88 15.92
CA THR A 164 1.73 7.21 14.62
C THR A 164 2.08 5.76 14.81
N ASP A 165 1.26 4.87 14.26
CA ASP A 165 1.50 3.43 14.32
C ASP A 165 0.92 2.72 13.10
N PHE A 166 1.39 1.50 12.89
CA PHE A 166 0.89 0.58 11.87
C PHE A 166 0.93 -0.85 12.43
N ASN A 167 -0.21 -1.53 12.38
CA ASN A 167 -0.36 -2.91 12.79
C ASN A 167 -0.94 -3.72 11.64
N ARG A 168 -0.37 -4.89 11.38
CA ARG A 168 -0.87 -5.84 10.39
C ARG A 168 -1.00 -7.23 10.98
N TYR A 169 -2.14 -7.84 10.76
CA TYR A 169 -2.44 -9.23 11.08
C TYR A 169 -2.80 -9.94 9.77
N GLY A 170 -2.11 -11.00 9.46
CA GLY A 170 -2.34 -11.75 8.23
C GLY A 170 -2.42 -13.24 8.47
N ILE A 171 -3.33 -13.90 7.78
CA ILE A 171 -3.38 -15.36 7.69
C ILE A 171 -3.49 -15.72 6.20
N ARG A 172 -2.68 -16.67 5.77
CA ARG A 172 -2.69 -17.20 4.42
C ARG A 172 -2.67 -18.71 4.45
N ALA A 173 -3.45 -19.33 3.57
CA ALA A 173 -3.43 -20.76 3.31
C ALA A 173 -3.26 -21.01 1.82
N ALA A 174 -2.32 -21.85 1.44
CA ALA A 174 -2.08 -22.29 0.08
C ALA A 174 -2.14 -23.82 0.05
N VAL A 175 -2.90 -24.39 -0.89
CA VAL A 175 -3.06 -25.81 -1.08
C VAL A 175 -2.87 -26.15 -2.55
N GLY A 176 -1.99 -27.10 -2.83
CA GLY A 176 -1.79 -27.69 -4.14
C GLY A 176 -2.28 -29.14 -4.16
N TYR A 177 -3.05 -29.50 -5.18
CA TYR A 177 -3.55 -30.86 -5.37
C TYR A 177 -3.35 -31.33 -6.79
N LYS A 178 -2.54 -32.38 -6.99
CA LYS A 178 -2.19 -32.96 -8.26
C LYS A 178 -2.40 -34.48 -8.18
N PRO A 179 -3.66 -34.98 -8.29
CA PRO A 179 -3.96 -36.43 -8.16
C PRO A 179 -3.30 -37.27 -9.26
N ASN A 180 -3.09 -36.70 -10.43
CA ASN A 180 -2.46 -37.33 -11.60
C ASN A 180 -1.80 -36.24 -12.48
N ASP A 181 -1.10 -36.62 -13.54
CA ASP A 181 -0.41 -35.72 -14.45
C ASP A 181 -1.33 -34.84 -15.32
N ARG A 182 -2.62 -35.17 -15.37
CA ARG A 182 -3.61 -34.44 -16.18
C ARG A 182 -4.31 -33.33 -15.40
N PHE A 183 -4.38 -33.41 -14.07
CA PHE A 183 -5.13 -32.48 -13.24
C PHE A 183 -4.25 -31.82 -12.19
N HIS A 184 -4.33 -30.51 -12.10
CA HIS A 184 -3.68 -29.72 -11.05
C HIS A 184 -4.62 -28.62 -10.57
N LEU A 185 -4.78 -28.51 -9.26
CA LEU A 185 -5.57 -27.52 -8.57
C LEU A 185 -4.70 -26.77 -7.57
N ASP A 186 -4.69 -25.43 -7.64
CA ASP A 186 -4.09 -24.56 -6.65
C ASP A 186 -5.15 -23.69 -6.02
N LEU A 187 -5.29 -23.75 -4.71
CA LEU A 187 -6.16 -22.88 -3.92
C LEU A 187 -5.31 -21.97 -3.02
N ASN A 188 -5.56 -20.67 -3.06
CA ASN A 188 -4.96 -19.71 -2.14
C ASN A 188 -6.07 -18.90 -1.48
N LEU A 189 -5.97 -18.80 -0.17
CA LEU A 189 -6.87 -17.99 0.67
C LEU A 189 -6.01 -17.09 1.52
N ALA A 190 -6.33 -15.81 1.61
CA ALA A 190 -5.64 -14.86 2.47
C ALA A 190 -6.62 -13.88 3.10
N THR A 191 -6.35 -13.54 4.35
CA THR A 191 -7.03 -12.46 5.06
C THR A 191 -5.98 -11.58 5.69
N THR A 192 -6.13 -10.27 5.52
CA THR A 192 -5.22 -9.29 6.12
C THR A 192 -6.05 -8.18 6.75
N LEU A 193 -5.79 -7.91 8.01
CA LEU A 193 -6.27 -6.74 8.74
C LEU A 193 -5.10 -5.80 8.95
N THR A 194 -5.22 -4.55 8.50
CA THR A 194 -4.28 -3.48 8.83
C THR A 194 -4.98 -2.39 9.62
N ARG A 195 -4.29 -1.87 10.63
CA ARG A 195 -4.71 -0.68 11.37
C ARG A 195 -3.55 0.29 11.41
N ASN A 196 -3.81 1.54 11.14
CA ASN A 196 -2.80 2.58 11.26
C ASN A 196 -3.39 3.85 11.83
N SER A 197 -2.66 4.48 12.72
CA SER A 197 -2.92 5.82 13.21
C SER A 197 -1.90 6.78 12.59
N ASN A 198 -2.39 7.86 12.01
CA ASN A 198 -1.55 8.89 11.39
C ASN A 198 -1.42 10.14 12.27
N GLY A 199 -2.05 10.17 13.44
CA GLY A 199 -2.07 11.32 14.31
C GLY A 199 -2.56 12.58 13.58
N SER A 200 -1.86 13.71 13.76
CA SER A 200 -2.22 15.00 13.15
C SER A 200 -1.91 15.10 11.65
N GLY A 201 -1.20 14.15 11.07
CA GLY A 201 -0.83 14.20 9.66
C GLY A 201 -0.12 12.94 9.19
N ASN A 202 -0.02 12.80 7.86
CA ASN A 202 0.77 11.71 7.28
C ASN A 202 2.27 12.01 7.37
N ALA A 203 3.10 10.99 7.15
CA ALA A 203 4.56 11.11 7.18
C ALA A 203 5.12 12.16 6.19
N PHE A 204 4.35 12.53 5.17
CA PHE A 204 4.71 13.54 4.17
C PHE A 204 4.22 14.95 4.53
N SER A 205 3.27 15.06 5.45
CA SER A 205 2.75 16.34 5.95
C SER A 205 3.35 16.68 7.31
N GLN A 206 4.67 16.62 7.40
CA GLN A 206 5.41 16.89 8.65
C GLN A 206 5.52 18.39 8.99
N SER A 207 4.94 19.27 8.20
CA SER A 207 5.03 20.72 8.45
C SER A 207 4.55 21.10 9.84
N GLY A 208 3.48 20.48 10.34
CA GLY A 208 2.98 20.70 11.70
C GLY A 208 3.94 20.19 12.78
N VAL A 209 4.50 18.98 12.59
CA VAL A 209 5.47 18.37 13.52
C VAL A 209 6.79 19.16 13.50
N ALA A 210 7.30 19.48 12.31
CA ALA A 210 8.53 20.28 12.18
C ALA A 210 8.37 21.68 12.77
N ALA A 211 7.24 22.33 12.54
CA ALA A 211 6.92 23.63 13.13
C ALA A 211 6.76 23.53 14.66
N GLY A 212 6.11 22.47 15.15
CA GLY A 212 5.94 22.24 16.58
C GLY A 212 7.25 21.92 17.29
N SER A 213 8.13 21.09 16.69
CA SER A 213 9.44 20.77 17.25
C SER A 213 10.40 21.95 17.25
N ALA A 214 10.14 22.95 16.42
CA ALA A 214 10.86 24.24 16.40
C ALA A 214 10.17 25.33 17.25
N ALA A 215 9.16 24.97 18.03
CA ALA A 215 8.50 25.92 18.91
C ALA A 215 9.47 26.44 19.98
N SER A 216 9.19 27.66 20.49
CA SER A 216 9.99 28.24 21.54
C SER A 216 10.01 27.39 22.80
N SER A 217 11.19 27.13 23.36
CA SER A 217 11.33 26.42 24.63
C SER A 217 10.70 27.16 25.80
N LEU A 218 10.44 28.47 25.66
CA LEU A 218 9.72 29.26 26.65
C LEU A 218 8.25 28.88 26.75
N LEU A 219 7.67 28.25 25.73
CA LEU A 219 6.32 27.75 25.80
C LEU A 219 6.30 26.45 26.61
N PRO A 220 5.38 26.29 27.57
CA PRO A 220 5.28 25.06 28.36
C PRO A 220 4.79 23.89 27.50
N PRO A 221 4.98 22.66 27.98
CA PRO A 221 4.43 21.47 27.33
C PRO A 221 2.93 21.58 27.12
N PRO A 222 2.35 20.85 26.15
CA PRO A 222 0.92 20.90 25.88
C PRO A 222 0.10 20.59 27.15
N SER A 223 -0.72 21.52 27.51
CA SER A 223 -1.75 21.35 28.52
C SER A 223 -3.02 22.06 28.05
N MET A 224 -4.16 21.74 28.64
CA MET A 224 -5.43 22.39 28.28
C MET A 224 -5.39 23.92 28.44
N TYR A 225 -4.45 24.45 29.23
CA TYR A 225 -4.38 25.88 29.56
C TYR A 225 -3.29 26.65 28.81
N THR A 226 -2.29 25.96 28.24
CA THR A 226 -1.05 26.61 27.78
C THR A 226 -0.52 26.10 26.45
N ALA A 227 -1.29 25.31 25.72
CA ALA A 227 -0.79 24.67 24.53
C ALA A 227 -0.77 25.58 23.30
N SER A 228 0.32 25.54 22.53
CA SER A 228 0.29 26.03 21.16
C SER A 228 -0.57 25.10 20.29
N ASN A 229 -1.27 25.66 19.28
CA ASN A 229 -2.08 24.88 18.37
C ASN A 229 -1.28 23.75 17.67
N SER A 230 0.00 24.01 17.36
CA SER A 230 0.88 23.01 16.74
C SER A 230 1.16 21.83 17.66
N ALA A 231 1.34 22.07 18.94
CA ALA A 231 1.58 21.02 19.93
C ALA A 231 0.31 20.21 20.20
N LEU A 232 -0.82 20.87 20.35
CA LEU A 232 -2.12 20.22 20.53
C LEU A 232 -2.49 19.32 19.35
N SER A 233 -2.15 19.72 18.14
CA SER A 233 -2.48 18.94 16.93
C SER A 233 -1.89 17.54 16.96
N VAL A 234 -0.67 17.37 17.49
CA VAL A 234 -0.02 16.06 17.55
C VAL A 234 -0.68 15.13 18.58
N PHE A 235 -1.20 15.68 19.68
CA PHE A 235 -1.71 14.89 20.78
C PHE A 235 -3.22 14.74 20.78
N SER A 236 -3.94 15.61 20.12
CA SER A 236 -5.38 15.72 20.21
C SER A 236 -6.11 15.28 18.93
N VAL A 237 -5.46 15.33 17.77
CA VAL A 237 -6.03 14.80 16.52
C VAL A 237 -5.92 13.29 16.53
N GLN A 238 -7.07 12.63 16.40
CA GLN A 238 -7.14 11.19 16.22
C GLN A 238 -7.46 10.90 14.76
N ALA A 239 -6.66 10.07 14.13
CA ALA A 239 -6.83 9.69 12.74
C ALA A 239 -6.51 8.20 12.61
N ASP A 240 -7.56 7.38 12.74
CA ASP A 240 -7.47 5.93 12.74
C ASP A 240 -8.04 5.38 11.42
N ASN A 241 -7.28 4.49 10.82
CA ASN A 241 -7.68 3.83 9.59
C ASN A 241 -7.60 2.31 9.79
N GLN A 242 -8.63 1.63 9.36
CA GLN A 242 -8.68 0.18 9.36
C GLN A 242 -8.95 -0.32 7.95
N ASN A 243 -8.21 -1.31 7.51
CA ASN A 243 -8.43 -1.97 6.22
C ASN A 243 -8.45 -3.48 6.43
N VAL A 244 -9.49 -4.13 5.94
CA VAL A 244 -9.62 -5.60 5.92
C VAL A 244 -9.68 -6.06 4.48
N VAL A 245 -8.84 -7.03 4.12
CA VAL A 245 -8.81 -7.62 2.78
C VAL A 245 -8.96 -9.13 2.90
N TYR A 246 -9.92 -9.66 2.17
CA TYR A 246 -10.08 -11.09 1.90
C TYR A 246 -9.70 -11.34 0.44
N ASP A 247 -8.82 -12.28 0.20
CA ASP A 247 -8.35 -12.66 -1.12
C ASP A 247 -8.47 -14.19 -1.27
N ALA A 248 -9.17 -14.64 -2.28
CA ALA A 248 -9.34 -16.05 -2.60
C ALA A 248 -9.02 -16.27 -4.08
N SER A 249 -8.14 -17.19 -4.39
CA SER A 249 -7.86 -17.57 -5.78
C SER A 249 -7.75 -19.06 -5.95
N MET A 250 -8.29 -19.56 -7.07
CA MET A 250 -8.25 -20.94 -7.47
C MET A 250 -7.75 -21.03 -8.90
N ASN A 251 -6.69 -21.81 -9.10
CA ASN A 251 -6.15 -22.12 -10.41
C ASN A 251 -6.38 -23.60 -10.71
N ILE A 252 -7.00 -23.89 -11.83
CA ILE A 252 -7.24 -25.23 -12.32
C ILE A 252 -6.45 -25.42 -13.60
N MET A 253 -5.73 -26.50 -13.72
CA MET A 253 -5.13 -26.96 -14.97
C MET A 253 -5.58 -28.38 -15.25
N TYR A 254 -6.07 -28.58 -16.46
CA TYR A 254 -6.47 -29.91 -16.93
C TYR A 254 -5.92 -30.17 -18.32
N LEU A 255 -5.31 -31.36 -18.51
CA LEU A 255 -4.83 -31.84 -19.81
C LEU A 255 -5.94 -32.63 -20.49
N LEU A 256 -6.57 -31.97 -21.46
CA LEU A 256 -7.60 -32.55 -22.34
C LEU A 256 -6.96 -33.51 -23.37
N PRO A 257 -7.77 -34.36 -24.07
CA PRO A 257 -7.30 -35.08 -25.23
C PRO A 257 -6.59 -34.16 -26.25
N PHE A 258 -5.73 -34.75 -27.10
CA PHE A 258 -4.95 -34.03 -28.12
C PHE A 258 -3.95 -33.01 -27.57
N ASP A 259 -3.45 -33.20 -26.34
CA ASP A 259 -2.48 -32.32 -25.67
C ASP A 259 -2.96 -30.85 -25.52
N ILE A 260 -4.28 -30.67 -25.44
CA ILE A 260 -4.86 -29.35 -25.16
C ILE A 260 -4.81 -29.12 -23.65
N ARG A 261 -4.14 -28.06 -23.23
CA ARG A 261 -4.13 -27.64 -21.82
C ARG A 261 -5.23 -26.62 -21.59
N TRP A 262 -6.15 -26.97 -20.72
CA TRP A 262 -7.13 -26.03 -20.18
C TRP A 262 -6.60 -25.46 -18.86
N ARG A 263 -6.53 -24.15 -18.77
CA ARG A 263 -6.24 -23.43 -17.52
C ARG A 263 -7.37 -22.48 -17.21
N SER A 264 -7.85 -22.54 -15.97
CA SER A 264 -8.85 -21.60 -15.48
C SER A 264 -8.38 -21.00 -14.17
N THR A 265 -8.46 -19.69 -14.07
CA THR A 265 -8.18 -18.92 -12.84
C THR A 265 -9.47 -18.25 -12.40
N LEU A 266 -9.87 -18.50 -11.17
CA LEU A 266 -10.94 -17.80 -10.49
C LEU A 266 -10.31 -16.99 -9.36
N GLY A 267 -10.71 -15.73 -9.24
CA GLY A 267 -10.27 -14.85 -8.18
C GLY A 267 -11.45 -14.11 -7.58
N TYR A 268 -11.42 -13.95 -6.29
CA TYR A 268 -12.35 -13.10 -5.54
C TYR A 268 -11.57 -12.32 -4.50
N LYS A 269 -11.69 -11.00 -4.56
CA LYS A 269 -11.12 -10.11 -3.58
C LYS A 269 -12.19 -9.20 -3.03
N TYR A 270 -12.29 -9.13 -1.71
CA TYR A 270 -13.17 -8.23 -1.00
C TYR A 270 -12.34 -7.38 -0.04
N GLY A 271 -12.59 -6.09 -0.01
CA GLY A 271 -11.89 -5.17 0.90
C GLY A 271 -12.83 -4.16 1.50
N THR A 272 -12.61 -3.84 2.77
CA THR A 272 -13.25 -2.72 3.47
C THR A 272 -12.18 -1.76 3.96
N VAL A 273 -12.46 -0.47 3.88
CA VAL A 273 -11.63 0.60 4.44
C VAL A 273 -12.51 1.47 5.31
N GLU A 274 -12.11 1.67 6.54
CA GLU A 274 -12.72 2.61 7.46
C GLU A 274 -11.68 3.66 7.83
N ASN A 275 -12.02 4.93 7.62
CA ASN A 275 -11.17 6.07 7.93
C ASN A 275 -11.93 6.96 8.90
N GLU A 276 -11.34 7.21 10.05
CA GLU A 276 -11.91 8.11 11.05
C GLU A 276 -10.90 9.21 11.39
N LYS A 277 -11.35 10.46 11.42
CA LYS A 277 -10.54 11.58 11.86
C LYS A 277 -11.36 12.52 12.73
N PHE A 278 -10.89 12.73 13.94
CA PHE A 278 -11.42 13.71 14.87
C PHE A 278 -10.40 14.84 15.08
N THR A 279 -10.88 16.08 15.02
CA THR A 279 -10.09 17.28 15.31
C THR A 279 -10.83 18.10 16.37
N PRO A 280 -10.25 18.32 17.56
CA PRO A 280 -10.85 19.10 18.63
C PRO A 280 -11.12 20.55 18.24
N GLY A 281 -12.11 21.15 18.88
CA GLY A 281 -12.52 22.53 18.61
C GLY A 281 -11.41 23.55 18.83
N ILE A 282 -10.59 23.36 19.83
CA ILE A 282 -9.45 24.25 20.14
C ILE A 282 -8.48 24.40 18.94
N LEU A 283 -8.42 23.42 18.06
CA LEU A 283 -7.57 23.45 16.84
C LEU A 283 -8.30 24.02 15.62
N ASN A 284 -9.60 24.23 15.72
CA ASN A 284 -10.46 24.61 14.60
C ASN A 284 -11.47 25.70 15.00
N ALA A 285 -10.97 26.84 15.49
CA ALA A 285 -11.76 27.99 15.88
C ALA A 285 -12.95 27.64 16.81
N ASN A 286 -12.70 26.81 17.82
CA ASN A 286 -13.66 26.26 18.77
C ASN A 286 -14.81 25.43 18.14
N ARG A 287 -14.53 24.82 16.98
CA ARG A 287 -15.48 23.95 16.26
C ARG A 287 -14.85 22.59 16.07
N ALA A 288 -15.17 21.64 16.94
CA ALA A 288 -14.71 20.26 16.74
C ALA A 288 -15.26 19.70 15.42
N THR A 289 -14.44 18.92 14.73
CA THR A 289 -14.80 18.26 13.48
C THR A 289 -14.59 16.75 13.59
N TRP A 290 -15.50 16.00 13.00
CA TRP A 290 -15.38 14.57 12.86
C TRP A 290 -15.69 14.14 11.44
N ASN A 291 -14.76 13.39 10.86
CA ASN A 291 -14.86 12.85 9.53
C ASN A 291 -14.81 11.32 9.62
N ASN A 292 -15.76 10.65 9.00
CA ASN A 292 -15.79 9.20 8.90
C ASN A 292 -16.05 8.79 7.45
N GLY A 293 -15.18 7.95 6.92
CA GLY A 293 -15.33 7.34 5.61
C GLY A 293 -15.37 5.82 5.76
N SER A 294 -16.36 5.18 5.16
CA SER A 294 -16.45 3.73 5.05
C SER A 294 -16.60 3.34 3.60
N GLU A 295 -15.67 2.53 3.11
CA GLU A 295 -15.60 2.10 1.72
C GLU A 295 -15.54 0.58 1.67
N TYR A 296 -16.16 0.00 0.66
CA TYR A 296 -15.98 -1.41 0.34
C TYR A 296 -15.77 -1.60 -1.15
N SER A 297 -14.98 -2.60 -1.47
CA SER A 297 -14.72 -3.01 -2.83
C SER A 297 -14.81 -4.52 -2.97
N TYR A 298 -15.29 -4.99 -4.09
CA TYR A 298 -15.07 -6.37 -4.48
C TYR A 298 -14.57 -6.45 -5.93
N ASN A 299 -13.78 -7.46 -6.19
CA ASN A 299 -13.33 -7.82 -7.52
C ASN A 299 -13.51 -9.32 -7.71
N MET A 300 -14.35 -9.71 -8.67
CA MET A 300 -14.49 -11.08 -9.14
C MET A 300 -13.81 -11.21 -10.48
N TYR A 301 -13.07 -12.27 -10.67
CA TYR A 301 -12.27 -12.51 -11.85
C TYR A 301 -12.32 -13.97 -12.26
N VAL A 302 -12.62 -14.19 -13.53
CA VAL A 302 -12.60 -15.52 -14.14
C VAL A 302 -11.82 -15.42 -15.44
N ARG A 303 -10.78 -16.21 -15.59
CA ARG A 303 -10.01 -16.32 -16.83
C ARG A 303 -9.90 -17.80 -17.20
N SER A 304 -10.28 -18.13 -18.42
CA SER A 304 -10.23 -19.51 -18.93
C SER A 304 -9.49 -19.53 -20.27
N LEU A 305 -8.44 -20.31 -20.35
CA LEU A 305 -7.55 -20.40 -21.49
C LEU A 305 -7.39 -21.86 -21.93
N LEU A 306 -7.43 -22.06 -23.23
CA LEU A 306 -7.02 -23.28 -23.90
C LEU A 306 -5.68 -23.03 -24.59
N SER A 307 -4.73 -23.92 -24.46
CA SER A 307 -3.45 -23.82 -25.15
C SER A 307 -3.01 -25.17 -25.72
N ARG A 308 -2.39 -25.11 -26.90
CA ARG A 308 -1.82 -26.29 -27.56
C ARG A 308 -0.58 -25.91 -28.34
N THR A 309 0.45 -26.72 -28.21
CA THR A 309 1.65 -26.62 -29.05
C THR A 309 1.52 -27.53 -30.26
N VAL A 310 1.58 -27.00 -31.46
CA VAL A 310 1.54 -27.71 -32.73
C VAL A 310 2.87 -27.50 -33.46
N LYS A 311 3.48 -28.56 -33.91
CA LYS A 311 4.71 -28.54 -34.74
C LYS A 311 4.33 -28.65 -36.20
N LEU A 312 4.64 -27.62 -36.99
CA LEU A 312 4.47 -27.64 -38.44
C LEU A 312 5.83 -27.50 -39.12
N GLY A 313 6.39 -28.63 -39.53
CA GLY A 313 7.74 -28.68 -40.06
C GLY A 313 8.76 -28.19 -39.04
N ILE A 314 9.44 -27.07 -39.35
CA ILE A 314 10.47 -26.46 -38.51
C ILE A 314 9.93 -25.44 -37.50
N VAL A 315 8.66 -25.09 -37.58
CA VAL A 315 8.06 -24.02 -36.74
C VAL A 315 7.20 -24.65 -35.64
N ASN A 316 7.38 -24.17 -34.41
CA ASN A 316 6.49 -24.48 -33.29
C ASN A 316 5.47 -23.36 -33.15
N PHE A 317 4.19 -23.73 -33.19
CA PHE A 317 3.07 -22.86 -32.91
C PHE A 317 2.53 -23.16 -31.52
N ASP A 318 2.68 -22.26 -30.59
CA ASP A 318 2.02 -22.31 -29.28
C ASP A 318 0.73 -21.49 -29.41
N LEU A 319 -0.37 -22.17 -29.66
CA LEU A 319 -1.68 -21.56 -29.79
C LEU A 319 -2.31 -21.39 -28.42
N GLN A 320 -2.69 -20.18 -28.06
CA GLN A 320 -3.40 -19.89 -26.81
C GLN A 320 -4.59 -18.99 -27.12
N GLY A 321 -5.76 -19.35 -26.58
CA GLY A 321 -6.96 -18.56 -26.72
C GLY A 321 -7.94 -18.83 -25.58
N GLY A 322 -8.83 -17.88 -25.35
CA GLY A 322 -9.83 -18.00 -24.29
C GLY A 322 -10.55 -16.71 -23.99
N PHE A 323 -11.08 -16.62 -22.78
CA PHE A 323 -11.85 -15.47 -22.35
C PHE A 323 -11.52 -15.06 -20.91
N GLU A 324 -11.87 -13.83 -20.62
CA GLU A 324 -11.76 -13.22 -19.29
C GLU A 324 -13.05 -12.47 -18.96
N LEU A 325 -13.54 -12.70 -17.75
CA LEU A 325 -14.65 -11.96 -17.14
C LEU A 325 -14.14 -11.30 -15.87
N SER A 326 -14.44 -10.04 -15.67
CA SER A 326 -14.24 -9.38 -14.37
C SER A 326 -15.42 -8.49 -14.01
N SER A 327 -15.72 -8.45 -12.71
CA SER A 327 -16.72 -7.56 -12.13
C SER A 327 -16.10 -6.89 -10.93
N GLU A 328 -15.97 -5.58 -10.99
CA GLU A 328 -15.41 -4.74 -9.95
C GLU A 328 -16.51 -3.81 -9.44
N LYS A 329 -16.65 -3.68 -8.14
CA LYS A 329 -17.49 -2.66 -7.52
C LYS A 329 -16.71 -1.95 -6.45
N TYR A 330 -16.84 -0.64 -6.44
CA TYR A 330 -16.33 0.24 -5.41
C TYR A 330 -17.48 1.12 -4.93
N SER A 331 -17.69 1.17 -3.62
CA SER A 331 -18.80 1.89 -3.04
C SER A 331 -18.42 2.36 -1.65
N GLY A 332 -18.91 3.51 -1.26
CA GLY A 332 -18.63 4.04 0.05
C GLY A 332 -19.55 5.18 0.44
N ASN A 333 -19.43 5.56 1.69
CA ASN A 333 -20.04 6.73 2.27
C ASN A 333 -19.01 7.56 3.01
N PHE A 334 -19.24 8.84 3.05
CA PHE A 334 -18.46 9.80 3.79
C PHE A 334 -19.37 10.72 4.58
N ILE A 335 -19.05 10.91 5.85
CA ILE A 335 -19.76 11.79 6.77
C ILE A 335 -18.75 12.78 7.34
N MET A 336 -19.08 14.06 7.27
CA MET A 336 -18.32 15.12 7.90
C MET A 336 -19.25 15.93 8.80
N LEU A 337 -18.90 16.04 10.08
CA LEU A 337 -19.60 16.85 11.05
C LEU A 337 -18.70 18.00 11.50
N ASN A 338 -19.21 19.22 11.46
CA ASN A 338 -18.52 20.42 11.91
C ASN A 338 -19.27 21.07 13.06
N GLY A 339 -18.52 21.59 14.04
CA GLY A 339 -19.10 22.26 15.21
C GLY A 339 -19.85 21.28 16.10
N LEU A 340 -19.19 20.18 16.45
CA LEU A 340 -19.69 19.23 17.43
C LEU A 340 -19.85 19.89 18.81
N ALA A 341 -20.82 19.44 19.56
CA ALA A 341 -21.11 19.97 20.91
C ALA A 341 -20.06 19.58 21.96
N SER A 342 -19.16 18.63 21.66
CA SER A 342 -18.16 18.13 22.60
C SER A 342 -16.86 17.80 21.87
N ASP A 343 -15.73 18.04 22.56
CA ASP A 343 -14.38 17.62 22.17
C ASP A 343 -14.05 16.19 22.64
N HIS A 344 -14.94 15.53 23.35
CA HIS A 344 -14.69 14.21 23.97
C HIS A 344 -15.60 13.10 23.45
N ILE A 345 -16.68 13.45 22.79
CA ILE A 345 -17.65 12.49 22.29
C ILE A 345 -17.93 12.82 20.83
N TRP A 346 -17.74 11.83 19.94
CA TRP A 346 -18.03 11.96 18.52
C TRP A 346 -18.69 10.69 17.99
N SER A 347 -19.73 10.87 17.21
CA SER A 347 -20.43 9.81 16.49
C SER A 347 -21.31 10.42 15.40
N SER A 348 -21.78 9.60 14.48
CA SER A 348 -22.64 10.03 13.37
C SER A 348 -23.98 10.64 13.80
N GLY A 349 -24.40 10.41 15.04
CA GLY A 349 -25.65 10.94 15.62
C GLY A 349 -25.48 12.20 16.47
N MET A 350 -24.26 12.73 16.62
CA MET A 350 -24.03 13.92 17.45
C MET A 350 -24.61 15.18 16.82
N PRO A 351 -25.17 16.08 17.63
CA PRO A 351 -25.55 17.42 17.20
C PRO A 351 -24.33 18.15 16.67
N SER A 352 -24.45 18.77 15.51
CA SER A 352 -23.39 19.53 14.86
C SER A 352 -23.99 20.78 14.20
N MET A 353 -23.16 21.82 14.05
CA MET A 353 -23.57 23.06 13.37
C MET A 353 -23.74 22.85 11.87
N ALA A 354 -22.96 21.96 11.28
CA ALA A 354 -23.05 21.58 9.87
C ALA A 354 -22.68 20.12 9.67
N ALA A 355 -23.42 19.44 8.80
CA ALA A 355 -23.20 18.04 8.42
C ALA A 355 -23.12 17.91 6.90
N GLY A 356 -22.04 17.31 6.41
CA GLY A 356 -21.88 16.88 5.02
C GLY A 356 -21.98 15.36 4.93
N ARG A 357 -22.72 14.86 3.94
CA ARG A 357 -22.82 13.43 3.65
C ARG A 357 -22.71 13.21 2.16
N SER A 358 -21.88 12.24 1.76
CA SER A 358 -21.79 11.81 0.36
C SER A 358 -21.76 10.29 0.27
N ASN A 359 -22.42 9.77 -0.74
CA ASN A 359 -22.38 8.36 -1.08
C ASN A 359 -21.93 8.25 -2.54
N PHE A 360 -21.14 7.24 -2.82
CA PHE A 360 -20.74 6.91 -4.17
C PHE A 360 -20.82 5.41 -4.40
N SER A 361 -21.06 5.01 -5.63
CA SER A 361 -21.01 3.61 -6.03
C SER A 361 -20.64 3.56 -7.51
N ASP A 362 -19.59 2.83 -7.81
CA ASP A 362 -19.17 2.54 -9.18
C ASP A 362 -19.07 1.03 -9.38
N LYS A 363 -19.57 0.56 -10.53
CA LYS A 363 -19.51 -0.85 -10.91
C LYS A 363 -19.01 -0.98 -12.34
N LYS A 364 -17.96 -1.74 -12.50
CA LYS A 364 -17.32 -2.01 -13.77
C LYS A 364 -17.35 -3.49 -14.08
N ASN A 365 -17.94 -3.86 -15.22
CA ASN A 365 -17.92 -5.22 -15.74
C ASN A 365 -17.10 -5.24 -17.03
N THR A 366 -16.21 -6.21 -17.16
CA THR A 366 -15.38 -6.39 -18.36
C THR A 366 -15.52 -7.83 -18.86
N PHE A 367 -15.71 -7.95 -20.16
CA PHE A 367 -15.55 -9.21 -20.89
C PHE A 367 -14.46 -9.01 -21.93
N ALA A 368 -13.51 -9.93 -22.01
CA ALA A 368 -12.47 -9.90 -23.03
C ALA A 368 -12.24 -11.28 -23.62
N LEU A 369 -11.95 -11.31 -24.91
CA LEU A 369 -11.40 -12.47 -25.59
C LEU A 369 -9.88 -12.34 -25.64
N ILE A 370 -9.18 -13.45 -25.55
CA ILE A 370 -7.72 -13.51 -25.58
C ILE A 370 -7.33 -14.44 -26.72
N ILE A 371 -6.56 -13.92 -27.67
CA ILE A 371 -5.97 -14.66 -28.79
C ILE A 371 -4.49 -14.35 -28.78
N ASP A 372 -3.66 -15.29 -28.33
CA ASP A 372 -2.24 -15.09 -28.06
C ASP A 372 -1.41 -16.25 -28.65
N PRO A 373 -1.30 -16.37 -29.98
CA PRO A 373 -0.43 -17.34 -30.58
C PRO A 373 1.04 -16.92 -30.48
N GLN A 374 1.92 -17.87 -30.23
CA GLN A 374 3.37 -17.67 -30.29
C GLN A 374 3.95 -18.57 -31.37
N LEU A 375 4.73 -17.98 -32.26
CA LEU A 375 5.45 -18.68 -33.32
C LEU A 375 6.93 -18.72 -32.99
N SER A 376 7.50 -19.92 -32.91
CA SER A 376 8.92 -20.09 -32.61
C SER A 376 9.62 -20.84 -33.75
N LEU A 377 10.64 -20.22 -34.32
CA LEU A 377 11.52 -20.84 -35.33
C LEU A 377 12.50 -21.83 -34.68
N PRO A 378 13.16 -22.71 -35.46
CA PRO A 378 13.99 -23.79 -34.97
C PRO A 378 14.97 -23.38 -33.88
N GLY A 379 15.01 -24.16 -32.83
CA GLY A 379 15.86 -23.89 -31.67
C GLY A 379 15.40 -22.66 -30.85
N GLY A 380 14.23 -22.07 -31.14
CA GLY A 380 13.73 -20.88 -30.45
C GLY A 380 14.63 -19.65 -30.65
N LYS A 381 15.29 -19.53 -31.81
CA LYS A 381 16.11 -18.36 -32.16
C LYS A 381 15.28 -17.10 -32.32
N TYR A 382 14.19 -17.22 -33.08
CA TYR A 382 13.25 -16.14 -33.35
C TYR A 382 11.87 -16.53 -32.82
N VAL A 383 11.26 -15.61 -32.10
CA VAL A 383 9.93 -15.81 -31.52
C VAL A 383 9.07 -14.60 -31.85
N PHE A 384 7.92 -14.86 -32.51
CA PHE A 384 6.88 -13.86 -32.80
C PHE A 384 5.68 -14.12 -31.91
N THR A 385 5.14 -13.07 -31.33
CA THR A 385 4.00 -13.15 -30.43
C THR A 385 2.97 -12.08 -30.84
N PRO A 386 2.17 -12.32 -31.89
CA PRO A 386 1.02 -11.46 -32.17
C PRO A 386 -0.03 -11.73 -31.10
N ASN A 387 -0.61 -10.69 -30.53
CA ASN A 387 -1.68 -10.78 -29.56
C ASN A 387 -2.84 -9.88 -29.99
N ILE A 388 -4.05 -10.36 -29.87
CA ILE A 388 -5.26 -9.58 -30.07
C ILE A 388 -6.18 -9.82 -28.87
N ARG A 389 -6.57 -8.73 -28.22
CA ARG A 389 -7.47 -8.74 -27.09
C ARG A 389 -8.66 -7.78 -27.35
N PRO A 390 -9.72 -8.25 -27.97
CA PRO A 390 -11.00 -7.52 -28.00
C PRO A 390 -11.60 -7.53 -26.58
N GLU A 391 -12.01 -6.36 -26.11
CA GLU A 391 -12.67 -6.24 -24.81
C GLU A 391 -13.86 -5.29 -24.88
N ILE A 392 -14.90 -5.60 -24.09
CA ILE A 392 -16.04 -4.72 -23.84
C ILE A 392 -16.09 -4.41 -22.35
N ASN A 393 -16.34 -3.17 -22.00
CA ASN A 393 -16.33 -2.69 -20.64
C ASN A 393 -17.53 -1.76 -20.42
N SER A 394 -18.24 -1.95 -19.32
CA SER A 394 -19.41 -1.15 -18.99
C SER A 394 -19.13 0.36 -18.84
N SER A 395 -17.86 0.74 -18.66
CA SER A 395 -17.46 2.16 -18.56
C SER A 395 -17.24 2.86 -19.91
N TYR A 396 -17.27 2.14 -21.04
CA TYR A 396 -16.99 2.72 -22.36
C TYR A 396 -18.14 3.56 -22.95
N GLY A 397 -19.28 3.60 -22.25
CA GLY A 397 -20.48 4.29 -22.72
C GLY A 397 -21.27 3.46 -23.74
N SER A 398 -22.48 3.94 -24.06
CA SER A 398 -23.45 3.20 -24.89
C SER A 398 -23.03 3.07 -26.37
N GLN A 399 -22.12 3.92 -26.84
CA GLN A 399 -21.66 3.96 -28.24
C GLN A 399 -20.45 3.03 -28.49
N ALA A 400 -19.64 2.73 -27.47
CA ALA A 400 -18.45 1.91 -27.60
C ALA A 400 -18.79 0.42 -27.46
N LYS A 401 -18.69 -0.34 -28.57
CA LYS A 401 -19.02 -1.77 -28.59
C LYS A 401 -17.85 -2.63 -28.16
N TRP A 402 -16.68 -2.46 -28.78
CA TRP A 402 -15.48 -3.24 -28.54
C TRP A 402 -14.23 -2.37 -28.67
N ALA A 403 -13.34 -2.48 -27.71
CA ALA A 403 -11.98 -2.00 -27.83
C ALA A 403 -11.10 -3.16 -28.29
N ILE A 404 -10.39 -2.98 -29.40
CA ILE A 404 -9.49 -4.00 -29.94
C ILE A 404 -8.06 -3.55 -29.64
N ASN A 405 -7.35 -4.33 -28.85
CA ASN A 405 -5.98 -4.03 -28.43
C ASN A 405 -5.02 -5.02 -29.11
N PRO A 406 -4.52 -4.72 -30.33
CA PRO A 406 -3.52 -5.56 -30.97
C PRO A 406 -2.13 -5.25 -30.41
N SER A 407 -1.30 -6.27 -30.31
CA SER A 407 0.13 -6.12 -30.03
C SER A 407 0.95 -7.13 -30.81
N LEU A 408 2.18 -6.77 -31.12
CA LEU A 408 3.13 -7.64 -31.78
C LEU A 408 4.44 -7.64 -31.00
N GLY A 409 4.84 -8.81 -30.52
CA GLY A 409 6.13 -9.04 -29.90
C GLY A 409 7.09 -9.76 -30.85
N PHE A 410 8.34 -9.35 -30.87
CA PHE A 410 9.41 -10.04 -31.55
C PHE A 410 10.58 -10.22 -30.60
N ARG A 411 11.10 -11.44 -30.51
CA ARG A 411 12.30 -11.76 -29.71
C ARG A 411 13.32 -12.51 -30.54
N TRP A 412 14.52 -11.99 -30.60
CA TRP A 412 15.67 -12.65 -31.18
C TRP A 412 16.61 -13.13 -30.07
N ASN A 413 16.70 -14.44 -29.88
CA ASN A 413 17.62 -15.08 -28.95
C ASN A 413 18.99 -15.25 -29.65
N PHE A 414 19.77 -14.19 -29.74
CA PHE A 414 21.03 -14.19 -30.48
C PHE A 414 22.07 -15.12 -29.84
N SER A 415 22.00 -15.41 -28.54
CA SER A 415 22.88 -16.41 -27.90
C SER A 415 22.76 -17.82 -28.50
N ARG A 416 21.64 -18.11 -29.19
CA ARG A 416 21.41 -19.38 -29.89
C ARG A 416 21.95 -19.41 -31.30
N GLU A 417 22.49 -18.29 -31.79
CA GLU A 417 23.15 -18.21 -33.09
C GLU A 417 24.56 -18.83 -33.07
N SER A 418 25.00 -19.31 -34.24
CA SER A 418 26.32 -19.98 -34.37
C SER A 418 27.49 -19.07 -33.98
N PHE A 419 27.40 -17.78 -34.24
CA PHE A 419 28.41 -16.80 -33.88
C PHE A 419 28.48 -16.56 -32.36
N ALA A 420 27.33 -16.51 -31.68
CA ALA A 420 27.27 -16.24 -30.24
C ALA A 420 27.66 -17.45 -29.38
N LYS A 421 27.49 -18.66 -29.89
CA LYS A 421 27.97 -19.89 -29.21
C LYS A 421 29.46 -19.92 -28.96
N LYS A 422 30.23 -19.12 -29.68
CA LYS A 422 31.67 -18.97 -29.49
C LYS A 422 32.05 -18.04 -28.32
N TRP A 423 31.09 -17.28 -27.80
CA TRP A 423 31.28 -16.33 -26.70
C TRP A 423 31.12 -17.02 -25.35
N LYS A 424 32.25 -17.45 -24.78
CA LYS A 424 32.27 -18.19 -23.50
C LYS A 424 31.79 -17.38 -22.30
N PHE A 425 31.65 -16.06 -22.43
CA PHE A 425 31.18 -15.16 -21.37
C PHE A 425 29.66 -14.94 -21.40
N LEU A 426 28.94 -15.51 -22.39
CA LEU A 426 27.53 -15.25 -22.62
C LEU A 426 26.73 -16.54 -22.52
N ASP A 427 26.00 -16.73 -21.42
CA ASP A 427 25.12 -17.88 -21.23
C ASP A 427 23.74 -17.67 -21.90
N ALA A 428 23.21 -16.46 -21.85
CA ALA A 428 21.95 -16.09 -22.50
C ALA A 428 21.97 -14.64 -22.98
N GLY A 429 21.41 -14.42 -24.18
CA GLY A 429 21.26 -13.09 -24.76
C GLY A 429 20.09 -13.05 -25.73
N ALA A 430 19.21 -12.07 -25.54
CA ALA A 430 18.07 -11.85 -26.41
C ALA A 430 17.78 -10.36 -26.59
N LEU A 431 17.33 -10.00 -27.78
CA LEU A 431 16.72 -8.69 -28.08
C LEU A 431 15.20 -8.86 -28.18
N ARG A 432 14.47 -7.93 -27.60
CA ARG A 432 13.01 -7.88 -27.63
C ARG A 432 12.53 -6.54 -28.15
#